data_84ebbcb336d044f8599533dba81f2125
#
_entry.id   84ebbcb336d044f8599533dba81f2125
#
_cell.length_a   1.000
_cell.length_b   1.000
_cell.length_c   1.000
_cell.angle_alpha   90.00
_cell.angle_beta   90.00
_cell.angle_gamma   90.00
#
_symmetry.space_group_name_H-M   'P 1'
#
loop_
_entity.id
_entity.type
_entity.pdbx_description
1 polymer ?
#
loop_
_entity_poly.entity_id
_entity_poly.type
_entity_poly.pdbx_seq_one_letter_code
_entity_poly.pdbx_strand_id
1 'polypeptide(L)'
;NVRKYKDLTMKLSTLKTERSNLTVTSKYNGIVSGTITKGKTISKGQSVCKVLKTSSYKVTINVDELDIKSVKKGQSVTVTADAVEDKTFTGKVTKVSKVGSTSDGVATYPVTIQLSNAADLLPSMSVTATITTAKAENAVLVPVSAIQTKDGESYVTVVTDDNENGTQTKVETGIINDTYAQITSGVSEGDQIKTITRSSSSSDEKSNMKGGMDAPSGGGMQGGNRQGGGMPYGGKQ
;
A
#
# COMPACT_ATOMS: atom_id res chain seq x y z
N ASN A 1 36.14 9.58 66.75
CA ASN A 1 35.56 8.31 66.26
C ASN A 1 34.31 8.52 65.37
N VAL A 2 33.36 9.42 65.72
CA VAL A 2 32.12 9.67 64.95
C VAL A 2 32.40 10.17 63.51
N ARG A 3 33.33 11.11 63.35
CA ARG A 3 33.71 11.63 62.02
C ARG A 3 34.27 10.54 61.10
N LYS A 4 35.15 9.70 61.63
CA LYS A 4 35.78 8.58 60.91
C LYS A 4 34.73 7.54 60.47
N TYR A 5 33.75 7.25 61.36
CA TYR A 5 32.64 6.36 61.04
C TYR A 5 31.75 6.92 59.92
N LYS A 6 31.42 8.20 59.95
CA LYS A 6 30.60 8.88 58.93
C LYS A 6 31.32 8.90 57.58
N ASP A 7 32.63 9.14 57.57
CA ASP A 7 33.46 9.15 56.37
C ASP A 7 33.55 7.76 55.73
N LEU A 8 33.74 6.71 56.52
CA LEU A 8 33.74 5.33 56.06
C LEU A 8 32.38 4.91 55.50
N THR A 9 31.29 5.37 56.12
CA THR A 9 29.92 5.08 55.65
C THR A 9 29.63 5.74 54.31
N MET A 10 30.06 7.00 54.11
CA MET A 10 29.95 7.68 52.82
C MET A 10 30.78 7.00 51.75
N LYS A 11 32.00 6.59 52.08
CA LYS A 11 32.91 5.88 51.15
C LYS A 11 32.33 4.52 50.75
N LEU A 12 31.73 3.80 51.68
CA LEU A 12 31.06 2.55 51.42
C LEU A 12 29.83 2.73 50.50
N SER A 13 29.03 3.79 50.71
CA SER A 13 27.90 4.10 49.86
C SER A 13 28.32 4.45 48.41
N THR A 14 29.38 5.22 48.26
CA THR A 14 29.98 5.55 46.96
C THR A 14 30.43 4.29 46.21
N LEU A 15 31.22 3.43 46.88
CA LEU A 15 31.67 2.17 46.30
C LEU A 15 30.55 1.21 45.94
N LYS A 16 29.47 1.16 46.72
CA LYS A 16 28.26 0.38 46.41
C LYS A 16 27.58 0.92 45.16
N THR A 17 27.49 2.23 45.01
CA THR A 17 26.92 2.88 43.81
C THR A 17 27.78 2.66 42.59
N GLU A 18 29.10 2.80 42.72
CA GLU A 18 30.04 2.50 41.61
C GLU A 18 29.91 1.04 41.20
N ARG A 19 29.88 0.09 42.14
CA ARG A 19 29.67 -1.34 41.80
C ARG A 19 28.38 -1.60 41.10
N SER A 20 27.28 -0.96 41.49
CA SER A 20 25.98 -1.13 40.84
C SER A 20 25.98 -0.59 39.41
N ASN A 21 26.78 0.44 39.12
CA ASN A 21 26.93 1.04 37.81
C ASN A 21 27.80 0.20 36.85
N LEU A 22 28.52 -0.82 37.34
CA LEU A 22 29.27 -1.76 36.49
C LEU A 22 28.39 -2.77 35.78
N THR A 23 27.15 -2.94 36.20
CA THR A 23 26.21 -3.85 35.57
C THR A 23 25.07 -3.04 34.96
N VAL A 24 24.97 -3.08 33.62
CA VAL A 24 23.87 -2.45 32.88
C VAL A 24 22.86 -3.52 32.49
N THR A 25 21.64 -3.39 32.98
CA THR A 25 20.55 -4.30 32.65
C THR A 25 19.50 -3.60 31.80
N SER A 26 18.94 -4.33 30.83
CA SER A 26 17.83 -3.81 30.04
C SER A 26 16.53 -3.84 30.86
N LYS A 27 15.76 -2.75 30.79
CA LYS A 27 14.40 -2.68 31.36
C LYS A 27 13.34 -3.29 30.43
N TYR A 28 13.72 -3.67 29.23
CA TYR A 28 12.80 -4.14 28.19
C TYR A 28 13.26 -5.49 27.65
N ASN A 29 12.31 -6.35 27.35
CA ASN A 29 12.56 -7.57 26.61
C ASN A 29 12.66 -7.23 25.10
N GLY A 30 13.65 -7.82 24.42
CA GLY A 30 13.86 -7.53 23.02
C GLY A 30 15.15 -8.10 22.47
N ILE A 31 15.43 -7.76 21.23
CA ILE A 31 16.66 -8.17 20.53
C ILE A 31 17.75 -7.12 20.78
N VAL A 32 18.91 -7.57 21.20
CA VAL A 32 20.07 -6.71 21.41
C VAL A 32 20.80 -6.50 20.07
N SER A 33 21.06 -5.24 19.72
CA SER A 33 21.78 -4.88 18.51
C SER A 33 22.88 -3.87 18.82
N GLY A 34 23.97 -3.93 18.06
CA GLY A 34 25.06 -2.95 18.15
C GLY A 34 25.85 -3.02 19.46
N THR A 35 26.25 -4.22 19.88
CA THR A 35 27.09 -4.41 21.08
C THR A 35 28.52 -3.92 20.89
N ILE A 36 29.11 -3.36 21.95
CA ILE A 36 30.55 -2.99 21.96
C ILE A 36 31.38 -4.24 22.24
N THR A 37 32.49 -4.37 21.55
CA THR A 37 33.41 -5.49 21.72
C THR A 37 34.08 -5.43 23.10
N LYS A 38 34.17 -6.60 23.76
CA LYS A 38 34.90 -6.74 25.06
C LYS A 38 36.29 -6.15 24.99
N GLY A 39 36.70 -5.40 26.02
CA GLY A 39 38.02 -4.79 26.13
C GLY A 39 38.12 -3.38 25.57
N LYS A 40 37.07 -2.79 25.00
CA LYS A 40 37.08 -1.39 24.60
C LYS A 40 36.78 -0.46 25.78
N THR A 41 37.53 0.63 25.85
CA THR A 41 37.23 1.72 26.77
C THR A 41 36.00 2.49 26.28
N ILE A 42 35.08 2.77 27.15
CA ILE A 42 33.85 3.53 26.87
C ILE A 42 33.86 4.84 27.68
N SER A 43 33.32 5.89 27.08
CA SER A 43 33.14 7.18 27.72
C SER A 43 31.79 7.28 28.39
N LYS A 44 31.68 8.13 29.41
CA LYS A 44 30.38 8.41 30.07
C LYS A 44 29.38 8.95 29.05
N GLY A 45 28.21 8.31 29.00
CA GLY A 45 27.15 8.68 28.04
C GLY A 45 27.23 8.00 26.69
N GLN A 46 28.26 7.18 26.44
CA GLN A 46 28.35 6.39 25.21
C GLN A 46 27.30 5.26 25.20
N SER A 47 26.64 5.09 24.05
CA SER A 47 25.71 3.98 23.84
C SER A 47 26.48 2.66 23.72
N VAL A 48 26.15 1.68 24.57
CA VAL A 48 26.82 0.37 24.64
C VAL A 48 26.12 -0.66 23.76
N CYS A 49 24.80 -0.60 23.70
CA CYS A 49 23.96 -1.45 22.85
C CYS A 49 22.60 -0.79 22.65
N LYS A 50 21.86 -1.29 21.69
CA LYS A 50 20.44 -0.95 21.46
C LYS A 50 19.60 -2.18 21.74
N VAL A 51 18.50 -2.03 22.47
CA VAL A 51 17.51 -3.07 22.66
C VAL A 51 16.30 -2.74 21.82
N LEU A 52 16.02 -3.58 20.83
CA LEU A 52 14.86 -3.48 19.95
C LEU A 52 13.70 -4.23 20.61
N LYS A 53 12.67 -3.49 21.00
CA LYS A 53 11.49 -4.06 21.62
C LYS A 53 10.67 -4.83 20.60
N THR A 54 10.49 -6.14 20.80
CA THR A 54 9.77 -7.03 19.87
C THR A 54 8.26 -7.09 20.10
N SER A 55 7.77 -6.50 21.17
CA SER A 55 6.33 -6.52 21.51
C SER A 55 5.50 -5.44 20.80
N SER A 56 6.12 -4.57 20.00
CA SER A 56 5.43 -3.42 19.41
C SER A 56 6.19 -2.93 18.20
N TYR A 57 5.65 -3.21 17.02
CA TYR A 57 6.20 -2.77 15.76
C TYR A 57 5.41 -1.59 15.21
N LYS A 58 6.13 -0.65 14.64
CA LYS A 58 5.57 0.48 13.90
C LYS A 58 6.04 0.40 12.46
N VAL A 59 5.10 0.55 11.55
CA VAL A 59 5.36 0.67 10.13
C VAL A 59 5.02 2.09 9.71
N THR A 60 5.88 2.71 8.93
CA THR A 60 5.58 4.00 8.31
C THR A 60 5.51 3.77 6.81
N ILE A 61 4.37 4.11 6.23
CA ILE A 61 4.13 4.05 4.79
C ILE A 61 3.91 5.46 4.26
N ASN A 62 4.22 5.68 3.00
CA ASN A 62 3.91 6.91 2.30
C ASN A 62 2.63 6.72 1.50
N VAL A 63 1.64 7.55 1.76
CA VAL A 63 0.34 7.54 1.09
C VAL A 63 0.27 8.74 0.15
N ASP A 64 -0.26 8.52 -1.04
CA ASP A 64 -0.43 9.55 -2.07
C ASP A 64 -1.40 10.65 -1.63
N GLU A 65 -1.25 11.84 -2.21
CA GLU A 65 -2.10 13.01 -1.95
C GLU A 65 -3.58 12.73 -2.28
N LEU A 66 -3.86 11.91 -3.28
CA LEU A 66 -5.23 11.60 -3.66
C LEU A 66 -5.94 10.76 -2.59
N ASP A 67 -5.21 9.85 -1.94
CA ASP A 67 -5.75 8.87 -1.00
C ASP A 67 -5.71 9.34 0.45
N ILE A 68 -4.79 10.26 0.80
CA ILE A 68 -4.56 10.69 2.19
C ILE A 68 -5.81 11.28 2.85
N LYS A 69 -6.71 11.88 2.07
CA LYS A 69 -7.98 12.46 2.56
C LYS A 69 -8.90 11.39 3.15
N SER A 70 -8.81 10.16 2.66
CA SER A 70 -9.60 9.01 3.11
C SER A 70 -8.97 8.31 4.32
N VAL A 71 -7.69 8.58 4.62
CA VAL A 71 -6.96 7.95 5.72
C VAL A 71 -7.13 8.72 7.02
N LYS A 72 -7.61 8.03 8.05
CA LYS A 72 -7.86 8.61 9.38
C LYS A 72 -7.21 7.76 10.47
N LYS A 73 -6.84 8.43 11.56
CA LYS A 73 -6.37 7.73 12.77
C LYS A 73 -7.44 6.77 13.28
N GLY A 74 -7.03 5.56 13.65
CA GLY A 74 -7.89 4.51 14.21
C GLY A 74 -8.36 3.47 13.17
N GLN A 75 -8.20 3.72 11.88
CA GLN A 75 -8.55 2.76 10.83
C GLN A 75 -7.74 1.47 10.96
N SER A 76 -8.40 0.36 10.65
CA SER A 76 -7.78 -0.96 10.61
C SER A 76 -6.88 -1.10 9.39
N VAL A 77 -5.74 -1.78 9.60
CA VAL A 77 -4.75 -2.04 8.57
C VAL A 77 -4.39 -3.51 8.60
N THR A 78 -4.35 -4.11 7.42
CA THR A 78 -3.80 -5.44 7.18
C THR A 78 -2.42 -5.28 6.57
N VAL A 79 -1.42 -5.94 7.14
CA VAL A 79 -0.04 -5.88 6.68
C VAL A 79 0.44 -7.27 6.32
N THR A 80 1.04 -7.40 5.15
CA THR A 80 1.71 -8.61 4.67
C THR A 80 3.18 -8.33 4.45
N ALA A 81 4.01 -9.34 4.62
CA ALA A 81 5.45 -9.26 4.37
C ALA A 81 5.85 -10.41 3.45
N ASP A 82 6.54 -10.10 2.36
CA ASP A 82 6.96 -11.11 1.37
C ASP A 82 7.91 -12.16 1.96
N ALA A 83 8.65 -11.77 3.00
CA ALA A 83 9.57 -12.67 3.72
C ALA A 83 8.86 -13.62 4.70
N VAL A 84 7.57 -13.46 4.94
CA VAL A 84 6.77 -14.30 5.85
C VAL A 84 5.50 -14.68 5.11
N GLU A 85 5.61 -15.74 4.29
CA GLU A 85 4.52 -16.24 3.48
C GLU A 85 3.32 -16.66 4.35
N ASP A 86 2.12 -16.53 3.81
CA ASP A 86 0.83 -16.94 4.40
C ASP A 86 0.48 -16.31 5.76
N LYS A 87 1.20 -15.27 6.20
CA LYS A 87 0.86 -14.54 7.42
C LYS A 87 0.41 -13.12 7.15
N THR A 88 -0.72 -12.78 7.73
CA THR A 88 -1.24 -11.42 7.77
C THR A 88 -1.15 -10.86 9.17
N PHE A 89 -0.64 -9.65 9.27
CA PHE A 89 -0.55 -8.92 10.54
C PHE A 89 -1.60 -7.82 10.56
N THR A 90 -2.23 -7.65 11.68
CA THR A 90 -3.23 -6.59 11.86
C THR A 90 -2.64 -5.41 12.61
N GLY A 91 -3.08 -4.24 12.26
CA GLY A 91 -2.65 -3.00 12.89
C GLY A 91 -3.70 -1.92 12.85
N LYS A 92 -3.34 -0.77 13.42
CA LYS A 92 -4.17 0.43 13.38
C LYS A 92 -3.34 1.64 13.00
N VAL A 93 -3.93 2.55 12.24
CA VAL A 93 -3.35 3.86 11.97
C VAL A 93 -3.27 4.66 13.27
N THR A 94 -2.07 5.03 13.69
CA THR A 94 -1.85 5.82 14.93
C THR A 94 -1.58 7.28 14.65
N LYS A 95 -0.94 7.58 13.52
CA LYS A 95 -0.60 8.95 13.13
C LYS A 95 -0.70 9.10 11.61
N VAL A 96 -1.33 10.17 11.18
CA VAL A 96 -1.32 10.66 9.81
C VAL A 96 -0.58 12.00 9.84
N SER A 97 0.50 12.13 9.08
CA SER A 97 1.24 13.39 9.00
C SER A 97 0.45 14.40 8.16
N LYS A 98 0.42 15.64 8.60
CA LYS A 98 -0.09 16.77 7.82
C LYS A 98 0.98 17.42 6.95
N VAL A 99 2.25 17.01 7.14
CA VAL A 99 3.38 17.48 6.37
C VAL A 99 3.80 16.34 5.46
N GLY A 100 3.66 16.56 4.17
CA GLY A 100 4.08 15.64 3.12
C GLY A 100 5.50 15.93 2.64
N SER A 101 6.01 15.06 1.81
CA SER A 101 7.22 15.24 1.03
C SER A 101 6.90 15.03 -0.44
N THR A 102 7.54 15.80 -1.30
CA THR A 102 7.40 15.66 -2.74
C THR A 102 8.66 14.99 -3.29
N SER A 103 8.49 13.92 -4.03
CA SER A 103 9.54 13.26 -4.80
C SER A 103 9.00 13.00 -6.20
N ASP A 104 9.81 13.33 -7.23
CA ASP A 104 9.47 13.11 -8.63
C ASP A 104 8.11 13.72 -9.06
N GLY A 105 7.74 14.84 -8.43
CA GLY A 105 6.48 15.54 -8.71
C GLY A 105 5.25 14.97 -8.01
N VAL A 106 5.39 13.88 -7.23
CA VAL A 106 4.30 13.27 -6.46
C VAL A 106 4.42 13.64 -4.99
N ALA A 107 3.34 14.19 -4.44
CA ALA A 107 3.25 14.51 -3.01
C ALA A 107 2.80 13.27 -2.23
N THR A 108 3.59 12.88 -1.23
CA THR A 108 3.26 11.76 -0.34
C THR A 108 3.26 12.17 1.12
N TYR A 109 2.43 11.54 1.91
CA TYR A 109 2.24 11.82 3.33
C TYR A 109 2.55 10.59 4.18
N PRO A 110 3.48 10.69 5.14
CA PRO A 110 3.82 9.57 5.99
C PRO A 110 2.70 9.24 6.97
N VAL A 111 2.28 7.97 6.94
CA VAL A 111 1.28 7.39 7.83
C VAL A 111 1.95 6.34 8.70
N THR A 112 1.78 6.46 10.03
CA THR A 112 2.35 5.51 11.00
C THR A 112 1.28 4.54 11.46
N ILE A 113 1.56 3.27 11.32
CA ILE A 113 0.72 2.13 11.69
C ILE A 113 1.37 1.43 12.88
N GLN A 114 0.59 1.12 13.90
CA GLN A 114 0.99 0.29 15.01
C GLN A 114 0.48 -1.13 14.75
N LEU A 115 1.39 -2.10 14.69
CA LEU A 115 1.05 -3.50 14.49
C LEU A 115 0.77 -4.19 15.83
N SER A 116 -0.13 -5.15 15.81
CA SER A 116 -0.41 -6.11 16.87
C SER A 116 0.16 -7.47 16.44
N ASN A 117 0.73 -8.22 17.40
CA ASN A 117 1.21 -9.60 17.18
C ASN A 117 2.20 -9.77 15.99
N ALA A 118 3.15 -8.86 15.86
CA ALA A 118 4.12 -8.87 14.78
C ALA A 118 5.47 -9.52 15.18
N ALA A 119 5.45 -10.55 16.02
CA ALA A 119 6.66 -11.20 16.56
C ALA A 119 7.53 -11.83 15.47
N ASP A 120 6.95 -12.24 14.36
CA ASP A 120 7.65 -12.88 13.25
C ASP A 120 8.27 -11.86 12.27
N LEU A 121 7.94 -10.58 12.43
CA LEU A 121 8.55 -9.51 11.61
C LEU A 121 9.90 -9.10 12.19
N LEU A 122 10.88 -8.94 11.32
CA LEU A 122 12.17 -8.36 11.67
C LEU A 122 12.24 -6.89 11.24
N PRO A 123 12.99 -6.07 11.97
CA PRO A 123 13.22 -4.68 11.56
C PRO A 123 13.84 -4.62 10.14
N SER A 124 13.43 -3.62 9.36
CA SER A 124 13.86 -3.42 7.97
C SER A 124 13.31 -4.41 6.93
N MET A 125 12.35 -5.25 7.28
CA MET A 125 11.61 -6.03 6.28
C MET A 125 10.70 -5.11 5.46
N SER A 126 10.61 -5.40 4.16
CA SER A 126 9.62 -4.79 3.28
C SER A 126 8.24 -5.37 3.60
N VAL A 127 7.24 -4.50 3.63
CA VAL A 127 5.85 -4.88 3.94
C VAL A 127 4.88 -4.13 3.04
N THR A 128 3.80 -4.79 2.70
CA THR A 128 2.65 -4.19 2.03
C THR A 128 1.54 -3.95 3.05
N ALA A 129 0.98 -2.76 3.07
CA ALA A 129 -0.07 -2.39 4.01
C ALA A 129 -1.35 -1.98 3.27
N THR A 130 -2.45 -2.64 3.60
CA THR A 130 -3.79 -2.33 3.09
C THR A 130 -4.60 -1.66 4.19
N ILE A 131 -4.96 -0.39 4.00
CA ILE A 131 -5.76 0.38 4.95
C ILE A 131 -7.22 0.27 4.58
N THR A 132 -8.07 -0.16 5.52
CA THR A 132 -9.52 -0.15 5.33
C THR A 132 -10.03 1.27 5.58
N THR A 133 -10.38 1.97 4.52
CA THR A 133 -10.84 3.37 4.59
C THR A 133 -12.31 3.47 4.95
N ALA A 134 -13.12 2.51 4.50
CA ALA A 134 -14.55 2.44 4.80
C ALA A 134 -14.99 0.97 4.88
N LYS A 135 -16.00 0.70 5.69
CA LYS A 135 -16.64 -0.62 5.84
C LYS A 135 -18.13 -0.42 5.98
N ALA A 136 -18.90 -1.21 5.26
CA ALA A 136 -20.33 -1.34 5.47
C ALA A 136 -20.64 -2.80 5.82
N GLU A 137 -21.52 -2.99 6.80
CA GLU A 137 -22.01 -4.31 7.20
C GLU A 137 -23.48 -4.44 6.75
N ASN A 138 -23.86 -5.65 6.35
CA ASN A 138 -25.22 -5.94 5.85
C ASN A 138 -25.65 -5.02 4.69
N ALA A 139 -24.74 -4.80 3.75
CA ALA A 139 -24.97 -3.91 2.62
C ALA A 139 -25.50 -4.68 1.41
N VAL A 140 -26.50 -4.13 0.73
CA VAL A 140 -26.90 -4.59 -0.60
C VAL A 140 -25.82 -4.13 -1.57
N LEU A 141 -25.18 -5.08 -2.27
CA LEU A 141 -24.09 -4.82 -3.20
C LEU A 141 -24.56 -5.01 -4.64
N VAL A 142 -24.23 -4.05 -5.46
CA VAL A 142 -24.51 -4.09 -6.90
C VAL A 142 -23.20 -3.90 -7.66
N PRO A 143 -22.90 -4.70 -8.70
CA PRO A 143 -21.74 -4.46 -9.55
C PRO A 143 -21.76 -3.04 -10.12
N VAL A 144 -20.60 -2.36 -10.09
CA VAL A 144 -20.50 -0.98 -10.63
C VAL A 144 -20.92 -0.92 -12.10
N SER A 145 -20.71 -2.01 -12.86
CA SER A 145 -21.12 -2.14 -14.26
C SER A 145 -22.65 -2.11 -14.47
N ALA A 146 -23.46 -2.34 -13.44
CA ALA A 146 -24.92 -2.27 -13.50
C ALA A 146 -25.47 -0.87 -13.17
N ILE A 147 -24.63 0.02 -12.67
CA ILE A 147 -25.04 1.37 -12.28
C ILE A 147 -24.93 2.32 -13.46
N GLN A 148 -25.99 3.01 -13.76
CA GLN A 148 -26.05 4.06 -14.76
C GLN A 148 -26.18 5.41 -14.07
N THR A 149 -25.31 6.35 -14.43
CA THR A 149 -25.44 7.72 -13.94
C THR A 149 -26.04 8.61 -15.00
N LYS A 150 -27.17 9.25 -14.67
CA LYS A 150 -27.85 10.20 -15.53
C LYS A 150 -28.22 11.44 -14.72
N ASP A 151 -27.87 12.60 -15.22
CA ASP A 151 -28.15 13.91 -14.58
C ASP A 151 -27.62 14.01 -13.11
N GLY A 152 -26.53 13.29 -12.81
CA GLY A 152 -25.95 13.24 -11.46
C GLY A 152 -26.63 12.27 -10.49
N GLU A 153 -27.64 11.56 -10.92
CA GLU A 153 -28.34 10.53 -10.15
C GLU A 153 -27.97 9.13 -10.63
N SER A 154 -27.96 8.16 -9.70
CA SER A 154 -27.62 6.77 -9.98
C SER A 154 -28.90 5.94 -10.18
N TYR A 155 -28.87 5.08 -11.18
CA TYR A 155 -29.98 4.18 -11.54
C TYR A 155 -29.46 2.77 -11.75
N VAL A 156 -30.26 1.78 -11.43
CA VAL A 156 -30.07 0.37 -11.81
C VAL A 156 -31.30 -0.13 -12.55
N THR A 157 -31.11 -1.10 -13.44
CA THR A 157 -32.21 -1.73 -14.13
C THR A 157 -32.63 -3.01 -13.40
N VAL A 158 -33.76 -2.98 -12.72
CA VAL A 158 -34.31 -4.13 -11.99
C VAL A 158 -35.17 -4.93 -12.95
N VAL A 159 -34.92 -6.23 -13.05
CA VAL A 159 -35.65 -7.17 -13.88
C VAL A 159 -36.64 -7.94 -13.01
N THR A 160 -37.89 -8.10 -13.47
CA THR A 160 -38.90 -8.92 -12.83
C THR A 160 -39.45 -9.94 -13.84
N ASP A 161 -40.07 -11.00 -13.37
CA ASP A 161 -40.64 -12.05 -14.23
C ASP A 161 -41.63 -11.50 -15.26
N ASP A 162 -42.32 -10.41 -14.92
CA ASP A 162 -43.29 -9.73 -15.79
C ASP A 162 -42.65 -8.73 -16.77
N ASN A 163 -41.39 -8.36 -16.54
CA ASN A 163 -40.68 -7.36 -17.35
C ASN A 163 -39.19 -7.70 -17.55
N GLU A 164 -38.90 -8.52 -18.56
CA GLU A 164 -37.53 -8.91 -18.93
C GLU A 164 -36.67 -7.74 -19.43
N ASN A 165 -37.26 -6.65 -19.90
CA ASN A 165 -36.51 -5.44 -20.27
C ASN A 165 -36.01 -4.68 -19.05
N GLY A 166 -36.65 -4.90 -17.91
CA GLY A 166 -36.33 -4.27 -16.65
C GLY A 166 -36.88 -2.85 -16.53
N THR A 167 -36.96 -2.39 -15.30
CA THR A 167 -37.36 -1.01 -14.95
C THR A 167 -36.17 -0.26 -14.38
N GLN A 168 -35.92 0.94 -14.89
CA GLN A 168 -34.92 1.83 -14.30
C GLN A 168 -35.43 2.32 -12.94
N THR A 169 -34.69 1.93 -11.90
CA THR A 169 -34.98 2.33 -10.52
C THR A 169 -33.86 3.24 -10.04
N LYS A 170 -34.24 4.41 -9.53
CA LYS A 170 -33.34 5.34 -8.90
C LYS A 170 -32.79 4.72 -7.61
N VAL A 171 -31.46 4.78 -7.41
CA VAL A 171 -30.80 4.22 -6.25
C VAL A 171 -29.88 5.27 -5.61
N GLU A 172 -29.74 5.16 -4.31
CA GLU A 172 -28.72 5.89 -3.59
C GLU A 172 -27.53 4.96 -3.33
N THR A 173 -26.35 5.42 -3.71
CA THR A 173 -25.10 4.69 -3.52
C THR A 173 -24.40 5.15 -2.26
N GLY A 174 -23.85 4.21 -1.50
CA GLY A 174 -22.98 4.46 -0.35
C GLY A 174 -21.50 4.30 -0.72
N ILE A 175 -20.84 3.32 -0.10
CA ILE A 175 -19.44 3.00 -0.37
C ILE A 175 -19.33 2.33 -1.73
N ILE A 176 -18.38 2.81 -2.55
CA ILE A 176 -18.11 2.26 -3.88
C ILE A 176 -16.63 1.83 -3.92
N ASN A 177 -16.36 0.66 -4.48
CA ASN A 177 -15.04 0.19 -4.84
C ASN A 177 -14.97 -0.13 -6.34
N ASP A 178 -13.85 -0.66 -6.82
CA ASP A 178 -13.63 -0.95 -8.25
C ASP A 178 -14.60 -1.98 -8.83
N THR A 179 -15.25 -2.81 -8.02
CA THR A 179 -16.09 -3.92 -8.45
C THR A 179 -17.55 -3.73 -8.07
N TYR A 180 -17.81 -3.27 -6.86
CA TYR A 180 -19.15 -3.17 -6.27
C TYR A 180 -19.44 -1.80 -5.69
N ALA A 181 -20.71 -1.42 -5.73
CA ALA A 181 -21.24 -0.28 -5.00
C ALA A 181 -22.26 -0.76 -3.97
N GLN A 182 -22.19 -0.20 -2.79
CA GLN A 182 -23.24 -0.35 -1.79
C GLN A 182 -24.45 0.47 -2.22
N ILE A 183 -25.65 -0.15 -2.15
CA ILE A 183 -26.90 0.56 -2.32
C ILE A 183 -27.54 0.78 -0.94
N THR A 184 -27.85 2.02 -0.64
CA THR A 184 -28.48 2.41 0.63
C THR A 184 -30.00 2.53 0.52
N SER A 185 -30.51 2.79 -0.69
CA SER A 185 -31.95 2.81 -0.97
C SER A 185 -32.24 2.56 -2.46
N GLY A 186 -33.41 2.04 -2.76
CA GLY A 186 -33.95 1.85 -4.12
C GLY A 186 -34.03 0.40 -4.59
N VAL A 187 -33.24 -0.52 -4.06
CA VAL A 187 -33.32 -1.97 -4.32
C VAL A 187 -33.13 -2.76 -3.04
N SER A 188 -33.67 -3.99 -3.05
CA SER A 188 -33.63 -4.93 -1.93
C SER A 188 -32.81 -6.15 -2.26
N GLU A 189 -32.43 -6.89 -1.22
CA GLU A 189 -31.75 -8.18 -1.38
C GLU A 189 -32.69 -9.15 -2.10
N GLY A 190 -32.16 -9.80 -3.15
CA GLY A 190 -32.93 -10.74 -3.99
C GLY A 190 -33.40 -10.14 -5.31
N ASP A 191 -33.40 -8.83 -5.49
CA ASP A 191 -33.77 -8.19 -6.74
C ASP A 191 -32.79 -8.59 -7.86
N GLN A 192 -33.31 -8.95 -9.03
CA GLN A 192 -32.53 -9.26 -10.21
C GLN A 192 -32.14 -7.98 -10.93
N ILE A 193 -30.83 -7.78 -11.12
CA ILE A 193 -30.30 -6.56 -11.74
C ILE A 193 -29.62 -6.88 -13.05
N LYS A 194 -29.94 -6.12 -14.10
CA LYS A 194 -29.33 -6.22 -15.41
C LYS A 194 -27.95 -5.57 -15.41
N THR A 195 -26.90 -6.33 -15.71
CA THR A 195 -25.55 -5.80 -15.88
C THR A 195 -25.31 -5.42 -17.35
N ILE A 196 -24.69 -4.28 -17.59
CA ILE A 196 -24.27 -3.89 -18.94
C ILE A 196 -22.86 -4.41 -19.15
N THR A 197 -22.75 -5.57 -19.81
CA THR A 197 -21.46 -6.04 -20.31
C THR A 197 -21.15 -5.22 -21.56
N ARG A 198 -20.23 -4.29 -21.50
CA ARG A 198 -19.65 -3.72 -22.71
C ARG A 198 -18.76 -4.80 -23.35
N SER A 199 -19.36 -5.62 -24.22
CA SER A 199 -18.56 -6.42 -25.13
C SER A 199 -17.82 -5.42 -26.02
N SER A 200 -16.49 -5.42 -25.94
CA SER A 200 -15.65 -4.82 -26.97
C SER A 200 -15.89 -5.63 -28.24
N SER A 201 -16.86 -5.19 -29.05
CA SER A 201 -17.01 -5.69 -30.40
C SER A 201 -15.79 -5.24 -31.17
N SER A 202 -14.80 -6.12 -31.30
CA SER A 202 -13.86 -6.06 -32.39
C SER A 202 -14.70 -6.21 -33.65
N SER A 203 -14.90 -5.12 -34.36
CA SER A 203 -15.47 -5.08 -35.68
C SER A 203 -14.50 -5.77 -36.63
N ASP A 204 -14.69 -7.07 -36.84
CA ASP A 204 -14.24 -7.74 -38.06
C ASP A 204 -15.05 -7.17 -39.23
N GLU A 205 -14.58 -6.10 -39.81
CA GLU A 205 -14.94 -5.71 -41.16
C GLU A 205 -14.37 -6.74 -42.14
N LYS A 206 -15.15 -7.80 -42.38
CA LYS A 206 -15.04 -8.57 -43.58
C LYS A 206 -15.54 -7.69 -44.75
N SER A 207 -14.65 -6.92 -45.35
CA SER A 207 -14.90 -6.34 -46.66
C SER A 207 -14.95 -7.46 -47.70
N ASN A 208 -16.19 -7.80 -48.04
CA ASN A 208 -16.51 -8.66 -49.17
C ASN A 208 -16.32 -7.82 -50.47
N MET A 209 -15.15 -7.86 -51.08
CA MET A 209 -14.92 -7.39 -52.44
C MET A 209 -15.04 -8.57 -53.39
N LYS A 210 -16.19 -8.67 -53.99
CA LYS A 210 -16.45 -9.54 -55.16
C LYS A 210 -16.24 -8.72 -56.43
N GLY A 211 -15.31 -9.19 -57.26
CA GLY A 211 -15.41 -9.13 -58.73
C GLY A 211 -14.89 -7.91 -59.48
N GLY A 212 -13.99 -8.15 -60.42
CA GLY A 212 -13.68 -7.28 -61.54
C GLY A 212 -12.29 -7.55 -62.08
N MET A 213 -12.21 -8.50 -63.04
CA MET A 213 -11.07 -8.64 -63.98
C MET A 213 -10.82 -7.33 -64.69
N ASP A 214 -9.55 -6.98 -64.88
CA ASP A 214 -8.95 -6.72 -66.19
C ASP A 214 -7.44 -6.45 -66.04
N ALA A 215 -6.63 -7.23 -66.70
CA ALA A 215 -5.28 -6.88 -67.13
C ALA A 215 -5.34 -6.11 -68.47
N PRO A 216 -4.39 -5.27 -68.83
CA PRO A 216 -3.17 -5.79 -69.45
C PRO A 216 -1.87 -4.97 -69.25
N SER A 217 -0.77 -5.70 -69.33
CA SER A 217 0.42 -5.47 -70.15
C SER A 217 1.13 -4.11 -70.11
N GLY A 218 2.41 -4.16 -69.79
CA GLY A 218 3.36 -3.33 -70.53
C GLY A 218 4.47 -2.65 -69.73
N GLY A 219 5.71 -3.13 -69.91
CA GLY A 219 6.92 -2.32 -70.11
C GLY A 219 7.57 -1.74 -68.86
N GLY A 220 8.68 -2.24 -68.37
CA GLY A 220 9.95 -2.02 -68.99
C GLY A 220 10.86 -1.13 -68.17
N MET A 221 12.00 -1.66 -67.79
CA MET A 221 13.33 -1.03 -67.65
C MET A 221 13.65 -0.21 -66.34
N GLN A 222 14.61 -0.78 -65.61
CA GLN A 222 16.02 -0.35 -65.52
C GLN A 222 16.33 0.71 -64.46
N GLY A 223 17.04 0.33 -63.47
CA GLY A 223 18.49 0.49 -63.36
C GLY A 223 18.88 1.50 -62.30
N GLY A 224 19.81 1.18 -61.45
CA GLY A 224 20.50 2.19 -60.66
C GLY A 224 20.96 1.79 -59.25
N ASN A 225 21.92 0.96 -59.25
CA ASN A 225 23.01 0.76 -58.32
C ASN A 225 23.63 2.06 -57.72
N ARG A 226 23.96 2.02 -56.40
CA ARG A 226 25.14 2.61 -55.75
C ARG A 226 24.81 2.70 -54.22
N GLN A 227 25.39 1.89 -53.36
CA GLN A 227 26.75 1.76 -52.90
C GLN A 227 27.28 2.97 -52.09
N GLY A 228 27.74 2.70 -50.91
CA GLY A 228 28.66 3.47 -50.08
C GLY A 228 27.97 4.00 -48.80
N GLY A 229 28.37 3.67 -47.65
CA GLY A 229 29.64 3.39 -47.08
C GLY A 229 29.79 4.24 -45.85
N GLY A 230 30.29 3.68 -44.76
CA GLY A 230 31.04 4.44 -43.80
C GLY A 230 30.51 4.53 -42.36
N MET A 231 30.89 3.62 -41.54
CA MET A 231 31.29 3.89 -40.14
C MET A 231 32.52 4.85 -40.14
N PRO A 232 33.02 5.44 -39.03
CA PRO A 232 33.12 4.86 -37.68
C PRO A 232 33.21 5.87 -36.47
N TYR A 233 33.24 5.28 -35.26
CA TYR A 233 34.10 5.55 -34.11
C TYR A 233 34.12 6.88 -33.36
N GLY A 234 34.16 6.68 -32.05
CA GLY A 234 34.90 7.42 -31.03
C GLY A 234 33.97 8.11 -30.01
N GLY A 235 34.00 7.92 -28.71
CA GLY A 235 35.02 7.51 -27.78
C GLY A 235 35.05 8.49 -26.64
N LYS A 236 34.90 7.98 -25.40
CA LYS A 236 35.41 8.54 -24.14
C LYS A 236 35.01 9.96 -23.68
N GLN A 237 34.38 10.15 -22.59
CA GLN A 237 34.92 10.24 -21.22
C GLN A 237 33.81 9.98 -20.23
#